data_7756922274e35f44cf1c1d7eb084db32
#
_entry.id   7756922274e35f44cf1c1d7eb084db32
#
_cell.length_a   1.000
_cell.length_b   1.000
_cell.length_c   1.000
_cell.angle_alpha   90.00
_cell.angle_beta   90.00
_cell.angle_gamma   90.00
#
_symmetry.space_group_name_H-M   'P 1'
#
loop_
_entity.id
_entity.type
_entity.pdbx_description
1 polymer ?
#
loop_
_entity_poly.entity_id
_entity_poly.type
_entity_poly.pdbx_seq_one_letter_code
_entity_poly.pdbx_strand_id
1 'polypeptide(L)'
;VFTGGEPFANLKALQRMLDAIPTTHKVYINTTFPVQPGCSAEEMIAFTERNRDKITCINVSRHLTKYVEESPDEVVARIATPKRVNCVLYMDYPADELVDYAERWRKYNIPVQFRYDYTETTPENLYQEEGDKILADLKKRFPYKGLDGCRMRNGYHFDYKGLHMTYHKTLP
;
A
#
# COMPACT_ATOMS: atom_id res chain seq x y z
N VAL A 1 -10.66 5.66 -7.33
CA VAL A 1 -10.06 4.60 -6.52
C VAL A 1 -11.11 3.54 -6.24
N PHE A 2 -10.79 2.28 -6.50
CA PHE A 2 -11.57 1.14 -6.03
C PHE A 2 -11.08 0.76 -4.64
N THR A 3 -11.97 0.82 -3.67
CA THR A 3 -11.70 0.52 -2.26
C THR A 3 -13.00 0.08 -1.58
N GLY A 4 -12.90 -0.49 -0.38
CA GLY A 4 -14.05 -1.02 0.36
C GLY A 4 -14.39 -2.45 -0.06
N GLY A 5 -14.63 -3.33 0.92
CA GLY A 5 -14.64 -4.76 0.66
C GLY A 5 -13.33 -5.24 0.03
N GLU A 6 -13.39 -6.28 -0.81
CA GLU A 6 -12.22 -6.77 -1.55
C GLU A 6 -12.51 -6.70 -3.06
N PRO A 7 -11.87 -5.77 -3.81
CA PRO A 7 -12.13 -5.62 -5.24
C PRO A 7 -11.86 -6.88 -6.06
N PHE A 8 -10.86 -7.68 -5.66
CA PHE A 8 -10.52 -8.93 -6.34
C PHE A 8 -11.44 -10.12 -5.99
N ALA A 9 -12.37 -9.93 -5.03
CA ALA A 9 -13.35 -10.98 -4.72
C ALA A 9 -14.28 -11.31 -5.89
N ASN A 10 -14.45 -10.38 -6.84
CA ASN A 10 -15.28 -10.59 -8.03
C ASN A 10 -14.65 -9.96 -9.26
N LEU A 11 -13.77 -10.72 -9.93
CA LEU A 11 -13.04 -10.25 -11.11
C LEU A 11 -13.95 -9.85 -12.28
N LYS A 12 -15.14 -10.50 -12.43
CA LYS A 12 -16.09 -10.14 -13.48
C LYS A 12 -16.73 -8.78 -13.22
N ALA A 13 -17.08 -8.49 -11.97
CA ALA A 13 -17.60 -7.18 -11.60
C ALA A 13 -16.53 -6.10 -11.75
N LEU A 14 -15.32 -6.36 -11.28
CA LEU A 14 -14.19 -5.45 -11.40
C LEU A 14 -13.87 -5.16 -12.87
N GLN A 15 -13.91 -6.17 -13.76
CA GLN A 15 -13.69 -5.96 -15.19
C GLN A 15 -14.75 -5.03 -15.79
N ARG A 16 -16.04 -5.25 -15.51
CA ARG A 16 -17.12 -4.38 -16.00
C ARG A 16 -16.95 -2.94 -15.55
N MET A 17 -16.51 -2.72 -14.29
CA MET A 17 -16.24 -1.39 -13.79
C MET A 17 -15.04 -0.74 -14.50
N LEU A 18 -13.96 -1.49 -14.74
CA LEU A 18 -12.79 -1.01 -15.49
C LEU A 18 -13.15 -0.66 -16.94
N ASP A 19 -14.01 -1.46 -17.57
CA ASP A 19 -14.44 -1.22 -18.95
C ASP A 19 -15.32 0.04 -19.09
N ALA A 20 -16.04 0.40 -18.04
CA ALA A 20 -16.86 1.60 -17.99
C ALA A 20 -16.09 2.90 -17.74
N ILE A 21 -14.82 2.82 -17.26
CA ILE A 21 -14.01 4.00 -16.97
C ILE A 21 -13.30 4.47 -18.23
N PRO A 22 -13.42 5.76 -18.60
CA PRO A 22 -12.65 6.32 -19.70
C PRO A 22 -11.13 6.20 -19.47
N THR A 23 -10.38 5.97 -20.56
CA THR A 23 -8.91 5.79 -20.52
C THR A 23 -8.15 7.01 -20.03
N THR A 24 -8.79 8.18 -20.00
CA THR A 24 -8.24 9.43 -19.47
C THR A 24 -8.16 9.44 -17.93
N HIS A 25 -8.80 8.50 -17.25
CA HIS A 25 -8.83 8.45 -15.80
C HIS A 25 -7.73 7.56 -15.25
N LYS A 26 -7.12 8.02 -14.15
CA LYS A 26 -6.18 7.21 -13.36
C LYS A 26 -6.94 6.27 -12.45
N VAL A 27 -6.69 4.98 -12.56
CA VAL A 27 -7.34 3.94 -11.76
C VAL A 27 -6.38 3.39 -10.72
N TYR A 28 -6.77 3.48 -9.45
CA TYR A 28 -6.06 2.87 -8.32
C TYR A 28 -6.95 1.83 -7.67
N ILE A 29 -6.37 0.70 -7.31
CA ILE A 29 -7.10 -0.39 -6.62
C ILE A 29 -6.42 -0.64 -5.28
N ASN A 30 -7.19 -0.57 -4.20
CA ASN A 30 -6.75 -0.97 -2.86
C ASN A 30 -7.27 -2.38 -2.59
N THR A 31 -6.42 -3.29 -2.22
CA THR A 31 -6.74 -4.71 -2.04
C THR A 31 -5.84 -5.36 -1.00
N THR A 32 -6.34 -6.37 -0.31
CA THR A 32 -5.50 -7.31 0.42
C THR A 32 -4.88 -8.37 -0.50
N PHE A 33 -5.33 -8.44 -1.74
CA PHE A 33 -4.92 -9.43 -2.74
C PHE A 33 -4.96 -10.86 -2.17
N PRO A 34 -6.11 -11.30 -1.65
CA PRO A 34 -6.23 -12.57 -0.98
C PRO A 34 -6.39 -13.71 -1.99
N VAL A 35 -5.81 -14.86 -1.71
CA VAL A 35 -6.17 -16.11 -2.41
C VAL A 35 -7.38 -16.70 -1.71
N GLN A 36 -8.48 -16.88 -2.44
CA GLN A 36 -9.74 -17.37 -1.89
C GLN A 36 -10.44 -18.34 -2.84
N PRO A 37 -11.40 -19.15 -2.35
CA PRO A 37 -12.20 -20.00 -3.22
C PRO A 37 -12.87 -19.21 -4.35
N GLY A 38 -12.68 -19.67 -5.60
CA GLY A 38 -13.23 -19.02 -6.79
C GLY A 38 -12.40 -17.85 -7.35
N CYS A 39 -11.25 -17.53 -6.72
CA CYS A 39 -10.29 -16.58 -7.26
C CYS A 39 -8.86 -17.01 -6.87
N SER A 40 -8.21 -17.73 -7.75
CA SER A 40 -6.84 -18.20 -7.53
C SER A 40 -5.81 -17.08 -7.77
N ALA A 41 -4.58 -17.28 -7.26
CA ALA A 41 -3.47 -16.37 -7.52
C ALA A 41 -3.25 -16.18 -9.04
N GLU A 42 -3.33 -17.26 -9.81
CA GLU A 42 -3.11 -17.22 -11.26
C GLU A 42 -4.19 -16.39 -11.98
N GLU A 43 -5.46 -16.51 -11.58
CA GLU A 43 -6.55 -15.71 -12.14
C GLU A 43 -6.38 -14.24 -11.83
N MET A 44 -5.99 -13.89 -10.60
CA MET A 44 -5.73 -12.50 -10.21
C MET A 44 -4.54 -11.91 -10.98
N ILE A 45 -3.44 -12.66 -11.09
CA ILE A 45 -2.25 -12.22 -11.85
C ILE A 45 -2.62 -12.02 -13.32
N ALA A 46 -3.29 -12.99 -13.95
CA ALA A 46 -3.75 -12.89 -15.33
C ALA A 46 -4.72 -11.70 -15.55
N PHE A 47 -5.54 -11.40 -14.54
CA PHE A 47 -6.41 -10.22 -14.58
C PHE A 47 -5.59 -8.92 -14.57
N THR A 48 -4.59 -8.81 -13.71
CA THR A 48 -3.73 -7.62 -13.67
C THR A 48 -2.95 -7.44 -14.97
N GLU A 49 -2.45 -8.52 -15.56
CA GLU A 49 -1.75 -8.49 -16.85
C GLU A 49 -2.65 -7.96 -17.97
N ARG A 50 -3.86 -8.51 -18.10
CA ARG A 50 -4.84 -8.07 -19.13
C ARG A 50 -5.22 -6.60 -19.01
N ASN A 51 -5.23 -6.06 -17.78
CA ASN A 51 -5.68 -4.70 -17.49
C ASN A 51 -4.53 -3.73 -17.17
N ARG A 52 -3.27 -4.12 -17.45
CA ARG A 52 -2.09 -3.32 -17.08
C ARG A 52 -2.13 -1.88 -17.61
N ASP A 53 -2.71 -1.67 -18.78
CA ASP A 53 -2.80 -0.34 -19.39
C ASP A 53 -3.95 0.51 -18.83
N LYS A 54 -4.92 -0.11 -18.17
CA LYS A 54 -6.06 0.56 -17.53
C LYS A 54 -5.79 0.89 -16.06
N ILE A 55 -5.00 0.08 -15.38
CA ILE A 55 -4.75 0.21 -13.94
C ILE A 55 -3.45 0.99 -13.72
N THR A 56 -3.57 2.15 -13.09
CA THR A 56 -2.41 3.03 -12.80
C THR A 56 -1.53 2.44 -11.71
N CYS A 57 -2.12 1.91 -10.63
CA CYS A 57 -1.38 1.27 -9.55
C CYS A 57 -2.30 0.40 -8.68
N ILE A 58 -1.77 -0.74 -8.23
CA ILE A 58 -2.40 -1.60 -7.24
C ILE A 58 -1.70 -1.36 -5.90
N ASN A 59 -2.48 -0.96 -4.90
CA ASN A 59 -2.05 -0.79 -3.53
C ASN A 59 -2.41 -2.05 -2.75
N VAL A 60 -1.42 -2.85 -2.41
CA VAL A 60 -1.62 -4.11 -1.68
C VAL A 60 -1.43 -3.85 -0.20
N SER A 61 -2.48 -4.07 0.59
CA SER A 61 -2.40 -3.95 2.04
C SER A 61 -1.55 -5.08 2.62
N ARG A 62 -0.49 -4.73 3.30
CA ARG A 62 0.41 -5.63 4.04
C ARG A 62 0.85 -4.89 5.30
N HIS A 63 0.52 -5.44 6.44
CA HIS A 63 0.85 -4.83 7.73
C HIS A 63 2.07 -5.50 8.36
N LEU A 64 2.60 -4.93 9.42
CA LEU A 64 3.68 -5.55 10.20
C LEU A 64 3.20 -6.88 10.78
N THR A 65 2.02 -6.89 11.37
CA THR A 65 1.36 -8.13 11.80
C THR A 65 0.66 -8.78 10.60
N LYS A 66 0.99 -10.04 10.31
CA LYS A 66 0.33 -10.79 9.23
C LYS A 66 -1.10 -11.14 9.60
N TYR A 67 -2.02 -10.89 8.68
CA TYR A 67 -3.37 -11.46 8.73
C TYR A 67 -3.41 -12.83 8.03
N VAL A 68 -4.28 -13.71 8.52
CA VAL A 68 -4.31 -15.13 8.15
C VAL A 68 -4.59 -15.40 6.67
N GLU A 69 -5.20 -14.46 5.95
CA GLU A 69 -5.67 -14.66 4.57
C GLU A 69 -4.85 -13.91 3.51
N GLU A 70 -3.68 -13.40 3.87
CA GLU A 70 -2.82 -12.72 2.90
C GLU A 70 -2.21 -13.72 1.92
N SER A 71 -2.27 -13.40 0.62
CA SER A 71 -1.50 -14.14 -0.37
C SER A 71 0.00 -14.05 -0.09
N PRO A 72 0.80 -15.07 -0.46
CA PRO A 72 2.25 -15.00 -0.35
C PRO A 72 2.85 -13.79 -1.05
N ASP A 73 3.98 -13.28 -0.53
CA ASP A 73 4.67 -12.12 -1.10
C ASP A 73 5.10 -12.35 -2.55
N GLU A 74 5.44 -13.60 -2.89
CA GLU A 74 5.80 -14.01 -4.25
C GLU A 74 4.64 -13.80 -5.23
N VAL A 75 3.41 -13.98 -4.78
CA VAL A 75 2.20 -13.71 -5.59
C VAL A 75 2.07 -12.21 -5.85
N VAL A 76 2.28 -11.39 -4.82
CA VAL A 76 2.28 -9.92 -4.97
C VAL A 76 3.41 -9.47 -5.92
N ALA A 77 4.57 -10.09 -5.83
CA ALA A 77 5.72 -9.79 -6.69
C ALA A 77 5.41 -10.03 -8.18
N ARG A 78 4.59 -11.01 -8.50
CA ARG A 78 4.19 -11.38 -9.86
C ARG A 78 3.14 -10.47 -10.50
N ILE A 79 2.52 -9.56 -9.75
CA ILE A 79 1.61 -8.56 -10.33
C ILE A 79 2.36 -7.74 -11.37
N ALA A 80 1.91 -7.72 -12.61
CA ALA A 80 2.57 -7.02 -13.71
C ALA A 80 2.28 -5.50 -13.73
N THR A 81 1.11 -5.10 -13.25
CA THR A 81 0.73 -3.70 -13.11
C THR A 81 1.63 -2.99 -12.09
N PRO A 82 1.91 -1.68 -12.23
CA PRO A 82 2.57 -0.92 -11.18
C PRO A 82 1.89 -1.14 -9.83
N LYS A 83 2.69 -1.44 -8.83
CA LYS A 83 2.21 -1.84 -7.51
C LYS A 83 3.03 -1.23 -6.40
N ARG A 84 2.45 -1.15 -5.22
CA ARG A 84 3.13 -0.84 -3.97
C ARG A 84 2.43 -1.54 -2.82
N VAL A 85 3.13 -1.74 -1.73
CA VAL A 85 2.53 -2.22 -0.49
C VAL A 85 2.19 -1.05 0.42
N ASN A 86 1.01 -1.12 1.04
CA ASN A 86 0.55 -0.19 2.05
C ASN A 86 0.61 -0.85 3.41
N CYS A 87 1.31 -0.21 4.35
CA CYS A 87 1.37 -0.61 5.75
C CYS A 87 0.78 0.50 6.61
N VAL A 88 -0.28 0.18 7.32
CA VAL A 88 -0.83 1.07 8.35
C VAL A 88 -0.04 0.85 9.64
N LEU A 89 0.45 1.93 10.23
CA LEU A 89 1.15 1.94 11.51
C LEU A 89 0.17 2.42 12.57
N TYR A 90 -0.14 1.56 13.52
CA TYR A 90 -0.96 1.85 14.70
C TYR A 90 -0.10 2.47 15.79
N MET A 91 -0.69 3.00 16.86
CA MET A 91 0.05 3.68 17.93
C MET A 91 1.10 2.80 18.61
N ASP A 92 0.85 1.52 18.71
CA ASP A 92 1.70 0.51 19.35
C ASP A 92 2.49 -0.37 18.36
N TYR A 93 2.69 0.12 17.12
CA TYR A 93 3.41 -0.66 16.13
C TYR A 93 4.83 -1.04 16.59
N PRO A 94 5.31 -2.26 16.26
CA PRO A 94 6.64 -2.71 16.64
C PRO A 94 7.71 -2.01 15.79
N ALA A 95 8.19 -0.86 16.27
CA ALA A 95 9.10 0.00 15.52
C ALA A 95 10.41 -0.70 15.10
N ASP A 96 10.83 -1.71 15.84
CA ASP A 96 12.04 -2.48 15.54
C ASP A 96 11.86 -3.41 14.32
N GLU A 97 10.64 -3.76 13.96
CA GLU A 97 10.33 -4.58 12.79
C GLU A 97 10.33 -3.78 11.45
N LEU A 98 10.39 -2.45 11.50
CA LEU A 98 10.32 -1.61 10.30
C LEU A 98 11.45 -1.91 9.30
N VAL A 99 12.66 -2.20 9.79
CA VAL A 99 13.81 -2.53 8.92
C VAL A 99 13.61 -3.87 8.25
N ASP A 100 13.19 -4.88 8.99
CA ASP A 100 12.90 -6.22 8.46
C ASP A 100 11.76 -6.16 7.44
N TYR A 101 10.74 -5.35 7.73
CA TYR A 101 9.66 -5.10 6.79
C TYR A 101 10.15 -4.45 5.49
N ALA A 102 11.04 -3.46 5.56
CA ALA A 102 11.64 -2.84 4.38
C ALA A 102 12.49 -3.85 3.59
N GLU A 103 13.31 -4.68 4.26
CA GLU A 103 14.09 -5.74 3.60
C GLU A 103 13.20 -6.80 2.94
N ARG A 104 12.07 -7.16 3.55
CA ARG A 104 11.07 -8.06 2.98
C ARG A 104 10.62 -7.61 1.58
N TRP A 105 10.34 -6.32 1.40
CA TRP A 105 9.86 -5.79 0.12
C TRP A 105 10.97 -5.33 -0.81
N ARG A 106 12.14 -4.98 -0.28
CA ARG A 106 13.32 -4.63 -1.06
C ARG A 106 13.76 -5.76 -1.99
N LYS A 107 13.72 -7.01 -1.54
CA LYS A 107 14.10 -8.18 -2.36
C LYS A 107 13.25 -8.31 -3.63
N TYR A 108 12.04 -7.77 -3.65
CA TYR A 108 11.15 -7.73 -4.82
C TYR A 108 11.13 -6.38 -5.52
N ASN A 109 11.84 -5.39 -5.01
CA ASN A 109 11.82 -4.01 -5.49
C ASN A 109 10.40 -3.42 -5.56
N ILE A 110 9.56 -3.72 -4.55
CA ILE A 110 8.18 -3.21 -4.45
C ILE A 110 8.18 -2.01 -3.52
N PRO A 111 7.79 -0.81 -3.99
CA PRO A 111 7.71 0.38 -3.16
C PRO A 111 6.80 0.18 -1.94
N VAL A 112 7.17 0.81 -0.82
CA VAL A 112 6.42 0.75 0.44
C VAL A 112 5.78 2.10 0.75
N GLN A 113 4.51 2.08 1.12
CA GLN A 113 3.82 3.25 1.65
C GLN A 113 3.38 2.98 3.09
N PHE A 114 3.95 3.71 4.02
CA PHE A 114 3.48 3.74 5.40
C PHE A 114 2.37 4.79 5.54
N ARG A 115 1.39 4.46 6.36
CA ARG A 115 0.30 5.37 6.75
C ARG A 115 0.08 5.30 8.24
N TYR A 116 -0.28 6.43 8.85
CA TYR A 116 -0.81 6.44 10.19
C TYR A 116 -2.30 6.10 10.18
N ASP A 117 -2.74 5.26 11.13
CA ASP A 117 -4.15 4.99 11.31
C ASP A 117 -4.81 6.09 12.14
N TYR A 118 -5.74 6.81 11.51
CA TYR A 118 -6.50 7.89 12.14
C TYR A 118 -7.87 7.44 12.68
N THR A 119 -8.22 6.17 12.52
CA THR A 119 -9.54 5.65 12.93
C THR A 119 -9.64 5.42 14.44
N GLU A 120 -8.51 5.33 15.11
CA GLU A 120 -8.49 5.41 16.56
C GLU A 120 -8.79 6.86 16.94
N THR A 121 -9.93 7.07 17.61
CA THR A 121 -10.47 8.36 18.03
C THR A 121 -9.50 9.14 18.89
N THR A 122 -8.56 9.78 18.26
CA THR A 122 -7.55 10.58 18.92
C THR A 122 -7.91 12.05 18.76
N PRO A 123 -7.90 12.86 19.81
CA PRO A 123 -7.98 14.30 19.67
C PRO A 123 -6.96 14.81 18.66
N GLU A 124 -7.32 15.82 17.87
CA GLU A 124 -6.51 16.33 16.76
C GLU A 124 -5.05 16.64 17.15
N ASN A 125 -4.80 17.13 18.35
CA ASN A 125 -3.46 17.38 18.88
C ASN A 125 -2.64 16.08 19.08
N LEU A 126 -3.24 15.02 19.61
CA LEU A 126 -2.57 13.73 19.80
C LEU A 126 -2.28 13.07 18.45
N TYR A 127 -3.18 13.20 17.47
CA TYR A 127 -2.95 12.74 16.12
C TYR A 127 -1.69 13.34 15.50
N GLN A 128 -1.48 14.64 15.66
CA GLN A 128 -0.29 15.32 15.19
C GLN A 128 0.98 14.80 15.88
N GLU A 129 0.94 14.66 17.20
CA GLU A 129 2.07 14.19 18.00
C GLU A 129 2.46 12.74 17.64
N GLU A 130 1.50 11.84 17.55
CA GLU A 130 1.77 10.44 17.18
C GLU A 130 2.26 10.31 15.74
N GLY A 131 1.64 11.06 14.81
CA GLY A 131 2.11 11.09 13.42
C GLY A 131 3.54 11.63 13.30
N ASP A 132 3.94 12.60 14.13
CA ASP A 132 5.31 13.14 14.18
C ASP A 132 6.29 12.16 14.80
N LYS A 133 5.87 11.41 15.81
CA LYS A 133 6.65 10.35 16.44
C LYS A 133 6.97 9.22 15.44
N ILE A 134 5.98 8.76 14.67
CA ILE A 134 6.19 7.80 13.58
C ILE A 134 7.20 8.35 12.56
N LEU A 135 7.03 9.61 12.15
CA LEU A 135 7.96 10.26 11.22
C LEU A 135 9.39 10.31 11.78
N ALA A 136 9.54 10.63 13.06
CA ALA A 136 10.83 10.65 13.73
C ALA A 136 11.47 9.25 13.76
N ASP A 137 10.69 8.21 14.03
CA ASP A 137 11.16 6.82 14.03
C ASP A 137 11.59 6.35 12.65
N LEU A 138 10.84 6.69 11.61
CA LEU A 138 11.22 6.40 10.23
C LEU A 138 12.51 7.13 9.82
N LYS A 139 12.66 8.40 10.21
CA LYS A 139 13.89 9.19 9.95
C LYS A 139 15.14 8.65 10.66
N LYS A 140 14.99 8.00 11.81
CA LYS A 140 16.10 7.34 12.51
C LYS A 140 16.62 6.10 11.77
N ARG A 141 15.73 5.41 11.05
CA ARG A 141 16.01 4.11 10.43
C ARG A 141 16.31 4.19 8.95
N PHE A 142 15.73 5.18 8.25
CA PHE A 142 15.77 5.27 6.80
C PHE A 142 16.27 6.63 6.31
N PRO A 143 17.12 6.68 5.28
CA PRO A 143 17.56 7.94 4.67
C PRO A 143 16.37 8.76 4.16
N TYR A 144 16.16 9.91 4.74
CA TYR A 144 15.09 10.84 4.38
C TYR A 144 15.45 11.63 3.13
N LYS A 145 14.54 11.74 2.18
CA LYS A 145 14.74 12.40 0.87
C LYS A 145 13.91 13.67 0.67
N GLY A 146 13.09 14.03 1.62
CA GLY A 146 12.29 15.26 1.55
C GLY A 146 10.78 15.00 1.55
N LEU A 147 10.04 16.11 1.56
CA LEU A 147 8.59 16.13 1.49
C LEU A 147 8.15 16.38 0.04
N ASP A 148 7.14 15.66 -0.42
CA ASP A 148 6.49 15.97 -1.70
C ASP A 148 5.84 17.37 -1.61
N GLY A 149 6.22 18.28 -2.51
CA GLY A 149 5.76 19.66 -2.53
C GLY A 149 4.27 19.84 -2.89
N CYS A 150 3.56 18.76 -3.15
CA CYS A 150 2.14 18.83 -3.42
C CYS A 150 1.34 18.84 -2.10
N ARG A 151 0.62 19.94 -1.84
CA ARG A 151 -0.23 20.10 -0.64
C ARG A 151 -1.25 18.99 -0.42
N MET A 152 -1.63 18.26 -1.48
CA MET A 152 -2.58 17.14 -1.44
C MET A 152 -1.91 15.79 -1.18
N ARG A 153 -0.57 15.74 -1.10
CA ARG A 153 0.20 14.50 -1.03
C ARG A 153 1.20 14.54 0.11
N ASN A 154 0.86 14.89 1.28
CA ASN A 154 1.75 14.97 2.47
C ASN A 154 2.68 13.75 2.65
N GLY A 155 3.38 13.37 1.57
CA GLY A 155 4.25 12.20 1.49
C GLY A 155 5.69 12.57 1.87
N TYR A 156 6.18 12.00 2.95
CA TYR A 156 7.58 12.04 3.32
C TYR A 156 8.29 10.91 2.61
N HIS A 157 9.31 11.22 1.81
CA HIS A 157 10.04 10.26 0.99
C HIS A 157 11.29 9.74 1.68
N PHE A 158 11.53 8.45 1.53
CA PHE A 158 12.71 7.76 2.03
C PHE A 158 13.28 6.87 0.92
N ASP A 159 14.56 6.58 1.01
CA ASP A 159 15.23 5.58 0.22
C ASP A 159 15.95 4.61 1.15
N TYR A 160 15.68 3.33 1.03
CA TYR A 160 16.39 2.32 1.79
C TYR A 160 17.07 1.33 0.86
N LYS A 161 18.38 1.51 0.66
CA LYS A 161 19.18 0.66 -0.22
C LYS A 161 18.57 0.51 -1.62
N GLY A 162 18.06 1.60 -2.18
CA GLY A 162 17.37 1.64 -3.47
C GLY A 162 15.87 1.33 -3.43
N LEU A 163 15.32 0.93 -2.29
CA LEU A 163 13.88 0.78 -2.13
C LEU A 163 13.24 2.16 -1.88
N HIS A 164 12.33 2.56 -2.75
CA HIS A 164 11.54 3.78 -2.55
C HIS A 164 10.45 3.55 -1.52
N MET A 165 10.40 4.41 -0.50
CA MET A 165 9.38 4.36 0.53
C MET A 165 8.77 5.74 0.76
N THR A 166 7.50 5.76 1.16
CA THR A 166 6.79 6.99 1.54
C THR A 166 6.08 6.81 2.87
N TYR A 167 5.95 7.89 3.60
CA TYR A 167 5.06 7.98 4.76
C TYR A 167 4.05 9.08 4.54
N HIS A 168 2.77 8.76 4.72
CA HIS A 168 1.68 9.72 4.64
C HIS A 168 1.02 9.87 6.00
N LYS A 169 1.10 11.08 6.55
CA LYS A 169 0.14 11.50 7.56
C LYS A 169 -1.19 11.69 6.85
N THR A 170 -2.12 10.79 7.04
CA THR A 170 -3.48 11.01 6.59
C THR A 170 -4.09 12.05 7.51
N LEU A 171 -4.50 13.17 6.96
CA LEU A 171 -5.36 14.11 7.68
C LEU A 171 -6.76 13.50 7.77
N PRO A 172 -7.48 13.69 8.89
CA PRO A 172 -8.87 13.33 8.98
C PRO A 172 -9.73 14.03 7.92
#